data_f1acf532127b1e287e9b5fa955b5c59b
#
_entry.id   f1acf532127b1e287e9b5fa955b5c59b
#
_cell.length_a   1.000
_cell.length_b   1.000
_cell.length_c   1.000
_cell.angle_alpha   90.00
_cell.angle_beta   90.00
_cell.angle_gamma   90.00
#
_symmetry.space_group_name_H-M   'P 1'
#
loop_
_entity.id
_entity.type
_entity.pdbx_description
1 polymer ?
#
loop_
_entity_poly.entity_id
_entity_poly.type
_entity_poly.pdbx_seq_one_letter_code
_entity_poly.pdbx_strand_id
1 'polypeptide(L)'
;YYLKMKFPILLPNIFNHPFTYESDIKLKIGDFVEVPFGKTKIMGVVWDEFEKDSSKKFKIKRIISKLDIPSLRKNTLDFLNWFSEYNIVPRGMALKLVLINDTEFKNIDQKYYDDLIFDGHNNLIKLTNDQRKCLEQINTSNEKFNVHVLQGTTGSGKTFVYFEALKKILENGYQGLILLPEIGLTTQFEKKFIEFFKFRPAIWHSGITKKNKKIMWHGIIS
;
A
#
# COMPACT_ATOMS: atom_id res chain seq x y z
N TYR A 1 31.53 5.69 -22.52
CA TYR A 1 30.37 6.60 -22.73
C TYR A 1 29.18 5.96 -22.03
N TYR A 2 28.80 6.48 -20.85
CA TYR A 2 27.54 6.06 -20.23
C TYR A 2 26.41 6.69 -21.05
N LEU A 3 25.58 5.85 -21.64
CA LEU A 3 24.36 6.29 -22.34
C LEU A 3 23.43 6.93 -21.30
N LYS A 4 23.24 8.23 -21.38
CA LYS A 4 22.23 8.94 -20.60
C LYS A 4 20.85 8.48 -21.06
N MET A 5 20.14 7.81 -20.18
CA MET A 5 18.76 7.35 -20.44
C MET A 5 17.78 8.42 -19.97
N LYS A 6 16.67 8.57 -20.69
CA LYS A 6 15.57 9.46 -20.31
C LYS A 6 14.46 8.65 -19.67
N PHE A 7 13.89 9.17 -18.59
CA PHE A 7 12.82 8.55 -17.85
C PHE A 7 11.66 9.51 -17.64
N PRO A 8 10.41 9.05 -17.84
CA PRO A 8 9.21 9.79 -17.46
C PRO A 8 8.98 9.65 -15.96
N ILE A 9 8.95 10.75 -15.24
CA ILE A 9 8.76 10.76 -13.78
C ILE A 9 7.46 11.48 -13.45
N LEU A 10 6.49 10.77 -12.92
CA LEU A 10 5.27 11.36 -12.38
C LEU A 10 5.56 11.92 -10.99
N LEU A 11 5.23 13.20 -10.79
CA LEU A 11 5.44 13.91 -9.53
C LEU A 11 4.12 14.09 -8.78
N PRO A 12 4.11 14.05 -7.42
CA PRO A 12 2.92 14.25 -6.62
C PRO A 12 2.50 15.73 -6.57
N ASN A 13 2.02 16.26 -7.68
CA ASN A 13 1.64 17.65 -7.86
C ASN A 13 0.33 17.78 -8.66
N ILE A 14 0.01 18.98 -9.12
CA ILE A 14 -1.21 19.29 -9.87
C ILE A 14 -1.16 18.90 -11.36
N PHE A 15 -0.03 18.40 -11.84
CA PHE A 15 0.10 18.08 -13.27
C PHE A 15 -0.40 16.67 -13.58
N ASN A 16 -0.97 16.53 -14.77
CA ASN A 16 -1.54 15.25 -15.24
C ASN A 16 -0.53 14.39 -16.00
N HIS A 17 0.67 14.92 -16.27
CA HIS A 17 1.69 14.28 -17.10
C HIS A 17 2.99 14.06 -16.31
N PRO A 18 3.77 13.01 -16.66
CA PRO A 18 5.13 12.84 -16.16
C PRO A 18 6.08 13.89 -16.75
N PHE A 19 7.12 14.21 -16.01
CA PHE A 19 8.22 15.07 -16.47
C PHE A 19 9.40 14.21 -16.93
N THR A 20 10.10 14.65 -17.99
CA THR A 20 11.28 13.96 -18.48
C THR A 20 12.53 14.34 -17.69
N TYR A 21 13.21 13.32 -17.14
CA TYR A 21 14.51 13.44 -16.47
C TYR A 21 15.55 12.53 -17.10
N GLU A 22 16.85 12.84 -16.90
CA GLU A 22 17.98 12.01 -17.32
C GLU A 22 18.56 11.23 -16.14
N SER A 23 19.06 10.03 -16.40
CA SER A 23 19.81 9.26 -15.41
C SER A 23 20.83 8.33 -16.08
N ASP A 24 21.91 8.08 -15.37
CA ASP A 24 22.85 7.00 -15.65
C ASP A 24 22.48 5.73 -14.82
N ILE A 25 21.51 5.83 -13.90
CA ILE A 25 21.03 4.74 -13.05
C ILE A 25 20.01 3.93 -13.84
N LYS A 26 20.11 2.61 -13.80
CA LYS A 26 19.10 1.72 -14.38
C LYS A 26 17.83 1.76 -13.53
N LEU A 27 16.74 2.21 -14.12
CA LEU A 27 15.44 2.34 -13.49
C LEU A 27 14.39 1.51 -14.24
N LYS A 28 13.36 1.08 -13.52
CA LYS A 28 12.16 0.43 -14.07
C LYS A 28 10.91 1.18 -13.67
N ILE A 29 9.83 0.96 -14.40
CA ILE A 29 8.50 1.52 -14.09
C ILE A 29 8.11 1.16 -12.65
N GLY A 30 7.59 2.15 -11.91
CA GLY A 30 7.24 2.03 -10.51
C GLY A 30 8.37 2.37 -9.53
N ASP A 31 9.63 2.51 -9.97
CA ASP A 31 10.74 2.89 -9.10
C ASP A 31 10.52 4.29 -8.52
N PHE A 32 10.84 4.44 -7.23
CA PHE A 32 10.84 5.73 -6.55
C PHE A 32 12.18 6.44 -6.73
N VAL A 33 12.11 7.71 -7.09
CA VAL A 33 13.30 8.53 -7.32
C VAL A 33 13.17 9.89 -6.66
N GLU A 34 14.30 10.45 -6.24
CA GLU A 34 14.40 11.85 -5.85
C GLU A 34 14.82 12.69 -7.06
N VAL A 35 14.07 13.74 -7.35
CA VAL A 35 14.35 14.63 -8.49
C VAL A 35 14.32 16.10 -8.08
N PRO A 36 15.08 16.99 -8.78
CA PRO A 36 15.01 18.43 -8.56
C PRO A 36 13.78 19.01 -9.26
N PHE A 37 12.89 19.67 -8.50
CA PHE A 37 11.73 20.36 -9.03
C PHE A 37 11.69 21.81 -8.52
N GLY A 38 11.83 22.79 -9.41
CA GLY A 38 12.04 24.18 -9.03
C GLY A 38 13.33 24.36 -8.23
N LYS A 39 13.20 24.87 -7.00
CA LYS A 39 14.28 25.05 -6.01
C LYS A 39 14.34 23.92 -4.97
N THR A 40 13.40 22.98 -5.03
CA THR A 40 13.26 21.88 -4.06
C THR A 40 13.60 20.54 -4.67
N LYS A 41 13.73 19.53 -3.82
CA LYS A 41 13.80 18.14 -4.21
C LYS A 41 12.46 17.49 -3.86
N ILE A 42 12.00 16.61 -4.73
CA ILE A 42 10.70 15.94 -4.55
C ILE A 42 10.85 14.48 -4.93
N MET A 43 10.12 13.63 -4.22
CA MET A 43 9.97 12.22 -4.58
C MET A 43 9.01 12.11 -5.77
N GLY A 44 9.38 11.31 -6.76
CA GLY A 44 8.56 10.95 -7.91
C GLY A 44 8.62 9.46 -8.18
N VAL A 45 7.81 9.00 -9.12
CA VAL A 45 7.74 7.60 -9.54
C VAL A 45 7.99 7.51 -11.04
N VAL A 46 8.83 6.56 -11.45
CA VAL A 46 9.05 6.26 -12.86
C VAL A 46 7.74 5.75 -13.46
N TRP A 47 7.25 6.49 -14.48
CA TRP A 47 5.98 6.20 -15.12
C TRP A 47 6.17 5.43 -16.43
N ASP A 48 5.09 4.97 -17.04
CA ASP A 48 5.09 4.13 -18.24
C ASP A 48 5.01 4.90 -19.56
N GLU A 49 4.69 6.20 -19.52
CA GLU A 49 4.60 7.04 -20.71
C GLU A 49 5.32 8.38 -20.56
N PHE A 50 5.81 8.92 -21.67
CA PHE A 50 6.33 10.28 -21.75
C PHE A 50 5.21 11.30 -22.01
N GLU A 51 5.46 12.57 -21.69
CA GLU A 51 4.56 13.66 -22.06
C GLU A 51 4.38 13.71 -23.60
N LYS A 52 3.13 13.70 -24.05
CA LYS A 52 2.79 13.58 -25.48
C LYS A 52 3.09 14.82 -26.33
N ASP A 53 3.35 15.99 -25.76
CA ASP A 53 3.72 17.20 -26.51
C ASP A 53 4.41 18.24 -25.61
N SER A 54 5.70 18.35 -25.67
CA SER A 54 6.37 19.54 -25.19
C SER A 54 7.01 20.29 -26.37
N SER A 55 6.28 21.19 -27.00
CA SER A 55 6.78 22.16 -27.94
C SER A 55 7.82 23.12 -27.30
N LYS A 56 7.95 23.10 -25.98
CA LYS A 56 8.91 23.87 -25.20
C LYS A 56 10.16 23.05 -24.92
N LYS A 57 11.29 23.46 -25.43
CA LYS A 57 12.62 22.90 -25.10
C LYS A 57 13.01 23.28 -23.67
N PHE A 58 12.59 22.51 -22.69
CA PHE A 58 13.10 22.65 -21.32
C PHE A 58 14.46 21.97 -21.18
N LYS A 59 15.33 22.53 -20.35
CA LYS A 59 16.58 21.87 -19.95
C LYS A 59 16.22 20.63 -19.11
N ILE A 60 16.48 19.44 -19.64
CA ILE A 60 16.26 18.19 -18.93
C ILE A 60 17.18 18.15 -17.71
N LYS A 61 16.60 17.92 -16.53
CA LYS A 61 17.33 17.80 -15.26
C LYS A 61 17.68 16.35 -15.00
N ARG A 62 18.68 16.13 -14.14
CA ARG A 62 19.10 14.78 -13.74
C ARG A 62 18.31 14.29 -12.52
N ILE A 63 18.03 13.00 -12.48
CA ILE A 63 17.58 12.30 -11.29
C ILE A 63 18.71 12.36 -10.27
N ILE A 64 18.37 12.67 -9.00
CA ILE A 64 19.34 12.80 -7.92
C ILE A 64 19.74 11.42 -7.43
N SER A 65 18.74 10.58 -7.11
CA SER A 65 18.96 9.23 -6.62
C SER A 65 17.73 8.34 -6.86
N LYS A 66 17.95 7.04 -6.94
CA LYS A 66 16.91 6.03 -6.74
C LYS A 66 16.72 5.85 -5.24
N LEU A 67 15.49 5.78 -4.77
CA LEU A 67 15.18 5.49 -3.37
C LEU A 67 15.16 3.98 -3.15
N ASP A 68 15.65 3.54 -1.99
CA ASP A 68 15.63 2.14 -1.59
C ASP A 68 14.24 1.77 -1.01
N ILE A 69 13.27 1.74 -1.91
CA ILE A 69 11.87 1.44 -1.63
C ILE A 69 11.41 0.45 -2.71
N PRO A 70 10.62 -0.57 -2.37
CA PRO A 70 10.03 -1.46 -3.36
C PRO A 70 9.24 -0.68 -4.41
N SER A 71 9.42 -1.03 -5.69
CA SER A 71 8.74 -0.35 -6.80
C SER A 71 7.23 -0.55 -6.71
N LEU A 72 6.45 0.46 -7.06
CA LEU A 72 5.00 0.33 -7.19
C LEU A 72 4.67 -0.79 -8.20
N ARG A 73 3.76 -1.65 -7.80
CA ARG A 73 3.28 -2.75 -8.65
C ARG A 73 2.42 -2.19 -9.78
N LYS A 74 2.38 -2.90 -10.90
CA LYS A 74 1.56 -2.52 -12.05
C LYS A 74 0.10 -2.27 -11.68
N ASN A 75 -0.51 -3.12 -10.87
CA ASN A 75 -1.90 -2.95 -10.43
C ASN A 75 -2.14 -1.62 -9.69
N THR A 76 -1.15 -1.12 -8.94
CA THR A 76 -1.25 0.18 -8.27
C THR A 76 -1.17 1.33 -9.29
N LEU A 77 -0.30 1.23 -10.30
CA LEU A 77 -0.20 2.21 -11.38
C LEU A 77 -1.50 2.25 -12.20
N ASP A 78 -2.03 1.10 -12.56
CA ASP A 78 -3.30 0.96 -13.29
C ASP A 78 -4.47 1.56 -12.47
N PHE A 79 -4.50 1.29 -11.15
CA PHE A 79 -5.47 1.90 -10.25
C PHE A 79 -5.35 3.43 -10.20
N LEU A 80 -4.14 3.98 -10.13
CA LEU A 80 -3.92 5.43 -10.10
C LEU A 80 -4.37 6.10 -11.41
N ASN A 81 -4.13 5.47 -12.55
CA ASN A 81 -4.62 5.95 -13.84
C ASN A 81 -6.15 5.95 -13.87
N TRP A 82 -6.77 4.82 -13.53
CA TRP A 82 -8.23 4.71 -13.43
C TRP A 82 -8.82 5.73 -12.44
N PHE A 83 -8.23 5.86 -11.24
CA PHE A 83 -8.71 6.79 -10.21
C PHE A 83 -8.65 8.25 -10.69
N SER A 84 -7.57 8.62 -11.38
CA SER A 84 -7.40 9.94 -11.98
C SER A 84 -8.48 10.24 -13.02
N GLU A 85 -8.73 9.31 -13.92
CA GLU A 85 -9.74 9.43 -14.97
C GLU A 85 -11.16 9.46 -14.40
N TYR A 86 -11.49 8.51 -13.52
CA TYR A 86 -12.84 8.39 -12.93
C TYR A 86 -13.22 9.61 -12.07
N ASN A 87 -12.30 10.15 -11.30
CA ASN A 87 -12.54 11.31 -10.42
C ASN A 87 -12.20 12.66 -11.08
N ILE A 88 -11.75 12.67 -12.33
CA ILE A 88 -11.34 13.89 -13.07
C ILE A 88 -10.31 14.70 -12.27
N VAL A 89 -9.34 14.02 -11.68
CA VAL A 89 -8.23 14.64 -10.93
C VAL A 89 -6.89 14.39 -11.65
N PRO A 90 -5.93 15.33 -11.60
CA PRO A 90 -4.62 15.10 -12.21
C PRO A 90 -3.91 13.87 -11.63
N ARG A 91 -3.22 13.08 -12.46
CA ARG A 91 -2.47 11.88 -12.04
C ARG A 91 -1.47 12.15 -10.92
N GLY A 92 -0.80 13.30 -10.94
CA GLY A 92 0.07 13.72 -9.85
C GLY A 92 -0.66 13.93 -8.52
N MET A 93 -1.93 14.34 -8.54
CA MET A 93 -2.77 14.41 -7.33
C MET A 93 -3.19 13.02 -6.87
N ALA A 94 -3.56 12.12 -7.80
CA ALA A 94 -3.85 10.71 -7.48
C ALA A 94 -2.63 10.03 -6.86
N LEU A 95 -1.43 10.28 -7.37
CA LEU A 95 -0.18 9.74 -6.84
C LEU A 95 0.02 10.11 -5.36
N LYS A 96 -0.42 11.29 -4.90
CA LYS A 96 -0.33 11.68 -3.47
C LYS A 96 -1.07 10.73 -2.53
N LEU A 97 -2.09 10.00 -3.00
CA LEU A 97 -2.85 9.07 -2.16
C LEU A 97 -1.99 7.88 -1.70
N VAL A 98 -1.03 7.47 -2.52
CA VAL A 98 -0.16 6.31 -2.25
C VAL A 98 1.23 6.71 -1.76
N LEU A 99 1.59 7.99 -1.81
CA LEU A 99 2.87 8.48 -1.33
C LEU A 99 2.76 9.00 0.10
N ILE A 100 3.75 8.66 0.91
CA ILE A 100 4.04 9.38 2.13
C ILE A 100 5.10 10.42 1.79
N ASN A 101 4.80 11.70 1.98
CA ASN A 101 5.69 12.84 1.71
C ASN A 101 6.85 12.85 2.71
N ASP A 102 7.81 11.94 2.51
CA ASP A 102 9.05 11.96 3.27
C ASP A 102 10.13 11.21 2.47
N THR A 103 11.15 11.92 2.06
CA THR A 103 12.31 11.35 1.36
C THR A 103 13.27 10.64 2.32
N GLU A 104 13.07 10.78 3.64
CA GLU A 104 13.92 10.15 4.64
C GLU A 104 13.41 8.76 5.03
N PHE A 105 13.64 7.76 4.18
CA PHE A 105 13.42 6.36 4.53
C PHE A 105 14.62 5.73 5.27
N LYS A 106 15.60 6.52 5.64
CA LYS A 106 16.75 6.10 6.41
C LYS A 106 16.32 5.83 7.85
N ASN A 107 16.67 4.65 8.39
CA ASN A 107 16.40 4.21 9.77
C ASN A 107 14.93 3.88 10.08
N ILE A 108 14.34 2.95 9.32
CA ILE A 108 13.12 2.28 9.76
C ILE A 108 13.50 1.30 10.87
N ASP A 109 12.84 1.42 12.02
CA ASP A 109 13.09 0.56 13.18
C ASP A 109 12.61 -0.87 12.85
N GLN A 110 13.56 -1.78 12.59
CA GLN A 110 13.29 -3.18 12.26
C GLN A 110 12.44 -3.86 13.35
N LYS A 111 12.66 -3.48 14.61
CA LYS A 111 11.93 -4.04 15.76
C LYS A 111 10.42 -3.86 15.67
N TYR A 112 9.93 -2.79 15.01
CA TYR A 112 8.50 -2.59 14.81
C TYR A 112 7.88 -3.66 13.89
N TYR A 113 8.65 -4.19 12.93
CA TYR A 113 8.19 -5.26 12.04
C TYR A 113 8.21 -6.62 12.71
N ASP A 114 9.20 -6.88 13.59
CA ASP A 114 9.30 -8.14 14.31
C ASP A 114 8.07 -8.38 15.19
N ASP A 115 7.49 -7.31 15.74
CA ASP A 115 6.23 -7.35 16.51
C ASP A 115 4.97 -7.59 15.64
N LEU A 116 5.08 -7.52 14.32
CA LEU A 116 3.97 -7.68 13.36
C LEU A 116 4.02 -9.04 12.62
N ILE A 117 5.00 -9.90 12.91
CA ILE A 117 5.14 -11.19 12.25
C ILE A 117 4.17 -12.18 12.89
N PHE A 118 3.35 -12.80 12.04
CA PHE A 118 2.48 -13.90 12.43
C PHE A 118 3.29 -15.19 12.59
N ASP A 119 3.40 -15.71 13.82
CA ASP A 119 4.19 -16.90 14.13
C ASP A 119 3.43 -18.24 14.02
N GLY A 120 2.16 -18.19 13.63
CA GLY A 120 1.30 -19.38 13.51
C GLY A 120 0.71 -19.87 14.80
N HIS A 121 1.07 -19.31 15.97
CA HIS A 121 0.54 -19.75 17.25
C HIS A 121 -0.80 -19.09 17.56
N ASN A 122 -1.87 -19.88 17.53
CA ASN A 122 -3.24 -19.40 17.73
C ASN A 122 -3.98 -20.16 18.82
N ASN A 123 -4.92 -19.49 19.47
CA ASN A 123 -5.93 -20.16 20.25
C ASN A 123 -6.89 -20.88 19.30
N LEU A 124 -7.07 -22.18 19.50
CA LEU A 124 -8.10 -22.95 18.80
C LEU A 124 -9.48 -22.49 19.30
N ILE A 125 -10.13 -21.64 18.53
CA ILE A 125 -11.52 -21.27 18.79
C ILE A 125 -12.42 -22.36 18.22
N LYS A 126 -13.29 -22.91 19.06
CA LYS A 126 -14.25 -23.89 18.61
C LYS A 126 -15.43 -23.20 17.92
N LEU A 127 -15.40 -23.18 16.60
CA LEU A 127 -16.49 -22.65 15.79
C LEU A 127 -17.74 -23.52 15.93
N THR A 128 -18.91 -22.89 15.92
CA THR A 128 -20.20 -23.58 15.79
C THR A 128 -20.34 -24.23 14.41
N ASN A 129 -21.30 -25.11 14.22
CA ASN A 129 -21.53 -25.75 12.92
C ASN A 129 -21.85 -24.74 11.82
N ASP A 130 -22.63 -23.69 12.11
CA ASP A 130 -23.00 -22.67 11.14
C ASP A 130 -21.80 -21.76 10.79
N GLN A 131 -21.00 -21.39 11.78
CA GLN A 131 -19.76 -20.63 11.54
C GLN A 131 -18.78 -21.43 10.67
N ARG A 132 -18.67 -22.74 10.90
CA ARG A 132 -17.81 -23.61 10.10
C ARG A 132 -18.28 -23.71 8.66
N LYS A 133 -19.58 -23.88 8.42
CA LYS A 133 -20.16 -23.86 7.06
C LYS A 133 -19.88 -22.54 6.34
N CYS A 134 -20.05 -21.40 7.02
CA CYS A 134 -19.71 -20.10 6.44
C CYS A 134 -18.22 -20.00 6.05
N LEU A 135 -17.32 -20.47 6.93
CA LEU A 135 -15.89 -20.48 6.66
C LEU A 135 -15.53 -21.39 5.48
N GLU A 136 -16.14 -22.56 5.39
CA GLU A 136 -15.96 -23.48 4.25
C GLU A 136 -16.37 -22.81 2.92
N GLN A 137 -17.50 -22.10 2.89
CA GLN A 137 -17.94 -21.35 1.69
C GLN A 137 -16.93 -20.27 1.29
N ILE A 138 -16.37 -19.54 2.25
CA ILE A 138 -15.31 -18.54 1.97
C ILE A 138 -14.07 -19.21 1.38
N ASN A 139 -13.67 -20.36 1.94
CA ASN A 139 -12.44 -21.06 1.56
C ASN A 139 -12.54 -21.86 0.25
N THR A 140 -13.73 -22.24 -0.19
CA THR A 140 -13.94 -23.03 -1.42
C THR A 140 -13.96 -22.18 -2.69
N SER A 141 -13.98 -20.87 -2.58
CA SER A 141 -13.95 -19.98 -3.74
C SER A 141 -12.57 -19.99 -4.39
N ASN A 142 -12.47 -20.56 -5.60
CA ASN A 142 -11.25 -20.65 -6.41
C ASN A 142 -11.07 -19.44 -7.34
N GLU A 143 -11.93 -18.44 -7.27
CA GLU A 143 -11.85 -17.26 -8.14
C GLU A 143 -10.79 -16.26 -7.64
N LYS A 144 -10.16 -15.55 -8.56
CA LYS A 144 -9.16 -14.53 -8.24
C LYS A 144 -9.73 -13.35 -7.43
N PHE A 145 -11.02 -13.08 -7.58
CA PHE A 145 -11.76 -12.06 -6.83
C PHE A 145 -13.13 -12.62 -6.48
N ASN A 146 -13.49 -12.55 -5.21
CA ASN A 146 -14.80 -12.98 -4.72
C ASN A 146 -15.31 -12.04 -3.63
N VAL A 147 -16.63 -11.88 -3.55
CA VAL A 147 -17.30 -11.09 -2.52
C VAL A 147 -18.19 -12.01 -1.69
N HIS A 148 -17.92 -12.06 -0.39
CA HIS A 148 -18.73 -12.81 0.58
C HIS A 148 -19.46 -11.85 1.52
N VAL A 149 -20.75 -12.05 1.72
CA VAL A 149 -21.55 -11.30 2.68
C VAL A 149 -21.83 -12.20 3.87
N LEU A 150 -21.26 -11.87 5.03
CA LEU A 150 -21.48 -12.58 6.29
C LEU A 150 -22.59 -11.88 7.10
N GLN A 151 -23.80 -12.44 7.07
CA GLN A 151 -24.97 -11.94 7.78
C GLN A 151 -25.16 -12.66 9.11
N GLY A 152 -25.56 -11.93 10.14
CA GLY A 152 -25.88 -12.50 11.47
C GLY A 152 -26.14 -11.42 12.50
N THR A 153 -26.80 -11.76 13.59
CA THR A 153 -27.10 -10.86 14.71
C THR A 153 -25.82 -10.38 15.42
N THR A 154 -25.92 -9.31 16.18
CA THR A 154 -24.83 -8.87 17.07
C THR A 154 -24.51 -9.97 18.07
N GLY A 155 -23.24 -10.26 18.29
CA GLY A 155 -22.82 -11.36 19.19
C GLY A 155 -22.82 -12.77 18.59
N SER A 156 -23.26 -12.98 17.34
CA SER A 156 -23.25 -14.31 16.69
C SER A 156 -21.85 -14.86 16.36
N GLY A 157 -20.79 -14.13 16.69
CA GLY A 157 -19.42 -14.58 16.47
C GLY A 157 -18.89 -14.41 15.04
N LYS A 158 -19.47 -13.54 14.23
CA LYS A 158 -18.99 -13.22 12.87
C LYS A 158 -17.48 -12.89 12.84
N THR A 159 -17.00 -12.19 13.87
CA THR A 159 -15.59 -11.84 14.01
C THR A 159 -14.68 -13.06 13.93
N PHE A 160 -15.04 -14.16 14.55
CA PHE A 160 -14.23 -15.38 14.54
C PHE A 160 -14.22 -16.07 13.19
N VAL A 161 -15.31 -15.99 12.42
CA VAL A 161 -15.37 -16.54 11.07
C VAL A 161 -14.37 -15.84 10.15
N TYR A 162 -14.38 -14.49 10.12
CA TYR A 162 -13.43 -13.79 9.27
C TYR A 162 -12.00 -13.75 9.84
N PHE A 163 -11.80 -13.93 11.16
CA PHE A 163 -10.47 -14.14 11.72
C PHE A 163 -9.87 -15.48 11.27
N GLU A 164 -10.64 -16.56 11.26
CA GLU A 164 -10.19 -17.85 10.73
C GLU A 164 -9.91 -17.81 9.22
N ALA A 165 -10.73 -17.08 8.46
CA ALA A 165 -10.44 -16.85 7.05
C ALA A 165 -9.15 -16.03 6.84
N LEU A 166 -8.95 -14.96 7.63
CA LEU A 166 -7.75 -14.13 7.60
C LEU A 166 -6.50 -14.93 7.99
N LYS A 167 -6.62 -15.80 9.00
CA LYS A 167 -5.52 -16.67 9.43
C LYS A 167 -4.94 -17.46 8.25
N LYS A 168 -5.79 -18.10 7.46
CA LYS A 168 -5.38 -18.86 6.28
C LYS A 168 -4.66 -17.97 5.24
N ILE A 169 -5.08 -16.71 5.08
CA ILE A 169 -4.43 -15.74 4.19
C ILE A 169 -3.02 -15.40 4.70
N LEU A 170 -2.88 -15.15 6.01
CA LEU A 170 -1.60 -14.84 6.63
C LEU A 170 -0.63 -16.03 6.62
N GLU A 171 -1.11 -17.26 6.87
CA GLU A 171 -0.33 -18.51 6.79
C GLU A 171 0.25 -18.74 5.38
N ASN A 172 -0.42 -18.24 4.35
CA ASN A 172 0.05 -18.29 2.96
C ASN A 172 0.97 -17.09 2.59
N GLY A 173 1.37 -16.26 3.56
CA GLY A 173 2.27 -15.12 3.32
C GLY A 173 1.60 -13.91 2.66
N TYR A 174 0.26 -13.85 2.63
CA TYR A 174 -0.47 -12.69 2.12
C TYR A 174 -0.82 -11.71 3.23
N GLN A 175 -1.25 -10.52 2.85
CA GLN A 175 -1.70 -9.47 3.76
C GLN A 175 -3.22 -9.41 3.80
N GLY A 176 -3.77 -8.99 4.94
CA GLY A 176 -5.20 -8.72 5.11
C GLY A 176 -5.47 -7.26 5.46
N LEU A 177 -6.52 -6.69 4.90
CA LEU A 177 -7.00 -5.35 5.23
C LEU A 177 -8.38 -5.43 5.86
N ILE A 178 -8.52 -4.91 7.08
CA ILE A 178 -9.81 -4.82 7.79
C ILE A 178 -10.21 -3.36 7.91
N LEU A 179 -11.37 -3.02 7.35
CA LEU A 179 -11.94 -1.68 7.44
C LEU A 179 -12.99 -1.64 8.53
N LEU A 180 -12.82 -0.73 9.49
CA LEU A 180 -13.78 -0.48 10.57
C LEU A 180 -14.49 0.86 10.35
N PRO A 181 -15.81 0.95 10.57
CA PRO A 181 -16.57 2.16 10.28
C PRO A 181 -16.23 3.33 11.22
N GLU A 182 -15.78 3.03 12.45
CA GLU A 182 -15.52 4.04 13.47
C GLU A 182 -14.20 3.76 14.21
N ILE A 183 -13.48 4.85 14.57
CA ILE A 183 -12.25 4.78 15.36
C ILE A 183 -12.53 4.21 16.76
N GLY A 184 -13.70 4.49 17.35
CA GLY A 184 -14.08 3.98 18.67
C GLY A 184 -14.16 2.46 18.77
N LEU A 185 -14.46 1.77 17.68
CA LEU A 185 -14.47 0.31 17.61
C LEU A 185 -13.07 -0.30 17.54
N THR A 186 -12.06 0.48 17.22
CA THR A 186 -10.69 0.01 16.99
C THR A 186 -10.09 -0.63 18.25
N THR A 187 -10.31 -0.05 19.42
CA THR A 187 -9.73 -0.56 20.69
C THR A 187 -10.30 -1.92 21.09
N GLN A 188 -11.61 -2.12 20.94
CA GLN A 188 -12.23 -3.43 21.25
C GLN A 188 -11.85 -4.48 20.22
N PHE A 189 -11.77 -4.06 18.97
CA PHE A 189 -11.33 -4.91 17.87
C PHE A 189 -9.87 -5.33 18.05
N GLU A 190 -8.97 -4.39 18.35
CA GLU A 190 -7.55 -4.64 18.60
C GLU A 190 -7.35 -5.66 19.72
N LYS A 191 -8.05 -5.53 20.84
CA LYS A 191 -8.00 -6.51 21.94
C LYS A 191 -8.36 -7.92 21.45
N LYS A 192 -9.49 -8.08 20.75
CA LYS A 192 -9.93 -9.37 20.21
C LYS A 192 -8.93 -9.93 19.18
N PHE A 193 -8.35 -9.04 18.35
CA PHE A 193 -7.35 -9.43 17.38
C PHE A 193 -6.09 -9.96 18.06
N ILE A 194 -5.56 -9.25 19.06
CA ILE A 194 -4.37 -9.68 19.83
C ILE A 194 -4.65 -10.98 20.60
N GLU A 195 -5.85 -11.13 21.18
CA GLU A 195 -6.24 -12.34 21.87
C GLU A 195 -6.27 -13.56 20.93
N PHE A 196 -6.67 -13.34 19.67
CA PHE A 196 -6.77 -14.40 18.67
C PHE A 196 -5.41 -14.70 18.01
N PHE A 197 -4.76 -13.67 17.46
CA PHE A 197 -3.56 -13.82 16.63
C PHE A 197 -2.25 -13.78 17.42
N LYS A 198 -2.26 -13.32 18.68
CA LYS A 198 -1.08 -13.15 19.56
C LYS A 198 -0.06 -12.11 19.11
N PHE A 199 -0.37 -11.31 18.08
CA PHE A 199 0.42 -10.15 17.65
C PHE A 199 -0.48 -8.93 17.43
N ARG A 200 0.11 -7.74 17.32
CA ARG A 200 -0.62 -6.50 17.11
C ARG A 200 -0.84 -6.23 15.61
N PRO A 201 -2.07 -5.84 15.20
CA PRO A 201 -2.29 -5.38 13.83
C PRO A 201 -1.68 -4.00 13.60
N ALA A 202 -1.27 -3.69 12.36
CA ALA A 202 -0.98 -2.33 11.96
C ALA A 202 -2.29 -1.52 11.90
N ILE A 203 -2.40 -0.43 12.67
CA ILE A 203 -3.62 0.38 12.78
C ILE A 203 -3.40 1.71 12.06
N TRP A 204 -4.27 2.02 11.09
CA TRP A 204 -4.18 3.23 10.28
C TRP A 204 -5.42 4.12 10.44
N HIS A 205 -5.23 5.30 11.05
CA HIS A 205 -6.27 6.34 11.17
C HIS A 205 -5.64 7.74 11.25
N SER A 206 -6.47 8.79 11.30
CA SER A 206 -6.00 10.18 11.31
C SER A 206 -5.07 10.51 12.48
N GLY A 207 -5.30 9.93 13.66
CA GLY A 207 -4.53 10.19 14.89
C GLY A 207 -3.15 9.52 14.94
N ILE A 208 -2.79 8.67 13.96
CA ILE A 208 -1.47 8.02 13.95
C ILE A 208 -0.38 9.01 13.52
N THR A 209 0.75 8.98 14.24
CA THR A 209 1.90 9.85 13.95
C THR A 209 2.47 9.61 12.55
N LYS A 210 3.09 10.64 11.96
CA LYS A 210 3.75 10.51 10.64
C LYS A 210 4.81 9.42 10.64
N LYS A 211 5.59 9.28 11.72
CA LYS A 211 6.61 8.23 11.88
C LYS A 211 5.99 6.84 11.75
N ASN A 212 4.94 6.55 12.50
CA ASN A 212 4.29 5.24 12.48
C ASN A 212 3.60 4.95 11.13
N LYS A 213 2.97 5.98 10.51
CA LYS A 213 2.42 5.83 9.15
C LYS A 213 3.49 5.44 8.14
N LYS A 214 4.68 6.03 8.22
CA LYS A 214 5.81 5.72 7.35
C LYS A 214 6.27 4.27 7.50
N ILE A 215 6.42 3.81 8.74
CA ILE A 215 6.80 2.42 9.05
C ILE A 215 5.75 1.45 8.47
N MET A 216 4.47 1.67 8.77
CA MET A 216 3.38 0.82 8.27
C MET A 216 3.30 0.83 6.74
N TRP A 217 3.42 2.01 6.12
CA TRP A 217 3.40 2.14 4.66
C TRP A 217 4.53 1.32 4.01
N HIS A 218 5.74 1.39 4.58
CA HIS A 218 6.86 0.58 4.10
C HIS A 218 6.56 -0.91 4.21
N GLY A 219 6.03 -1.38 5.35
CA GLY A 219 5.65 -2.77 5.54
C GLY A 219 4.54 -3.25 4.58
N ILE A 220 3.63 -2.35 4.16
CA ILE A 220 2.57 -2.69 3.20
C ILE A 220 3.14 -2.92 1.79
N ILE A 221 4.17 -2.16 1.38
CA ILE A 221 4.72 -2.23 0.04
C ILE A 221 5.90 -3.19 -0.11
N SER A 222 6.51 -3.63 1.01
CA SER A 222 7.57 -4.66 1.05
C SER A 222 6.97 -6.04 0.83
#